data_16ddd0776d07ed78d6538ef434062cae
#
_entry.id   16ddd0776d07ed78d6538ef434062cae
#
_cell.length_a   1.000
_cell.length_b   1.000
_cell.length_c   1.000
_cell.angle_alpha   90.00
_cell.angle_beta   90.00
_cell.angle_gamma   90.00
#
_symmetry.space_group_name_H-M   'P 1'
#
loop_
_entity.id
_entity.type
_entity.pdbx_description
1 polymer ?
#
loop_
_entity_poly.entity_id
_entity_poly.type
_entity_poly.pdbx_seq_one_letter_code
_entity_poly.pdbx_strand_id
1 'polypeptide(L)'
;MNLMKGGKADVAFVVDPDVDRLAMICEDGVMYGEEYTLVTVADYVLKHTPGNTVSNLSSTRALRDVTRKYGMEYNASAVGEVNVVTKMKATNAVIGGEGNGGVIYPASHYGRDALVGIALFLSHLAHEGKKVSELRATYPPYFIAKNRVDLTPEIDVDAILAKVKDIYKNEEINDIDGVKIDFADKWVHLRKSNTEPII
;
A
#
# COMPACT_ATOMS: atom_id res chain seq x y z
N MET A 1 7.04 8.58 18.99
CA MET A 1 7.96 7.51 19.46
C MET A 1 8.27 7.61 20.96
N ASN A 2 8.71 8.75 21.52
CA ASN A 2 9.01 8.84 22.94
C ASN A 2 7.78 8.64 23.88
N LEU A 3 6.58 8.95 23.42
CA LEU A 3 5.34 8.73 24.20
C LEU A 3 5.01 7.25 24.40
N MET A 4 5.44 6.38 23.48
CA MET A 4 5.24 4.93 23.57
C MET A 4 6.26 4.26 24.50
N LYS A 5 7.45 4.86 24.66
CA LYS A 5 8.50 4.37 25.55
C LYS A 5 8.06 4.54 27.00
N GLY A 6 7.49 3.53 27.59
CA GLY A 6 7.03 3.56 28.98
C GLY A 6 5.73 2.78 29.21
N GLY A 7 5.25 2.05 28.21
CA GLY A 7 4.13 1.13 28.33
C GLY A 7 2.78 1.80 28.68
N LYS A 8 2.62 3.06 28.25
CA LYS A 8 1.40 3.84 28.55
C LYS A 8 0.27 3.64 27.56
N ALA A 9 0.55 3.02 26.43
CA ALA A 9 -0.42 2.74 25.38
C ALA A 9 0.00 1.50 24.59
N ASP A 10 -1.00 0.75 24.10
CA ASP A 10 -0.79 -0.45 23.30
C ASP A 10 -0.56 -0.12 21.82
N VAL A 11 -1.03 1.02 21.36
CA VAL A 11 -0.88 1.53 19.99
C VAL A 11 -0.98 3.05 19.98
N ALA A 12 -0.29 3.70 19.04
CA ALA A 12 -0.55 5.09 18.71
C ALA A 12 -0.94 5.23 17.24
N PHE A 13 -1.90 6.09 16.97
CA PHE A 13 -2.37 6.45 15.65
C PHE A 13 -1.95 7.88 15.33
N VAL A 14 -1.44 8.08 14.13
CA VAL A 14 -1.03 9.40 13.62
C VAL A 14 -1.72 9.57 12.26
N VAL A 15 -2.47 10.65 12.13
CA VAL A 15 -3.15 11.02 10.89
C VAL A 15 -2.58 12.32 10.35
N ASP A 16 -2.71 12.53 9.05
CA ASP A 16 -2.37 13.79 8.40
C ASP A 16 -3.50 14.83 8.55
N PRO A 17 -3.30 16.09 8.12
CA PRO A 17 -4.27 17.17 8.41
C PRO A 17 -5.67 16.96 7.83
N ASP A 18 -5.81 16.27 6.71
CA ASP A 18 -7.07 15.94 6.06
C ASP A 18 -7.62 14.56 6.43
N VAL A 19 -6.92 13.86 7.34
CA VAL A 19 -7.35 12.59 7.98
C VAL A 19 -7.65 11.49 6.97
N ASP A 20 -6.91 11.46 5.87
CA ASP A 20 -7.04 10.48 4.80
C ASP A 20 -5.95 9.39 4.84
N ARG A 21 -4.85 9.60 5.60
CA ARG A 21 -3.73 8.67 5.78
C ARG A 21 -3.49 8.33 7.24
N LEU A 22 -3.19 7.08 7.49
CA LEU A 22 -2.98 6.54 8.82
C LEU A 22 -1.58 5.92 8.94
N ALA A 23 -0.78 6.44 9.86
CA ALA A 23 0.41 5.79 10.37
C ALA A 23 0.17 5.26 11.78
N MET A 24 0.82 4.14 12.11
CA MET A 24 0.68 3.48 13.41
C MET A 24 2.04 3.26 14.05
N ILE A 25 2.08 3.32 15.39
CA ILE A 25 3.26 3.04 16.19
C ILE A 25 2.91 1.92 17.17
N CYS A 26 3.74 0.88 17.20
CA CYS A 26 3.57 -0.27 18.08
C CYS A 26 3.85 0.10 19.55
N GLU A 27 3.45 -0.78 20.46
CA GLU A 27 3.66 -0.65 21.90
C GLU A 27 5.12 -0.51 22.32
N ASP A 28 6.05 -1.03 21.51
CA ASP A 28 7.51 -0.94 21.69
C ASP A 28 8.11 0.38 21.14
N GLY A 29 7.28 1.23 20.54
CA GLY A 29 7.69 2.50 19.94
C GLY A 29 8.24 2.38 18.52
N VAL A 30 8.19 1.20 17.89
CA VAL A 30 8.58 0.98 16.51
C VAL A 30 7.44 1.35 15.56
N MET A 31 7.75 1.96 14.42
CA MET A 31 6.75 2.24 13.39
C MET A 31 6.20 0.94 12.81
N TYR A 32 4.88 0.82 12.73
CA TYR A 32 4.21 -0.33 12.11
C TYR A 32 4.55 -0.46 10.62
N GLY A 33 4.80 0.67 9.98
CA GLY A 33 5.04 0.82 8.56
C GLY A 33 3.77 1.17 7.79
N GLU A 34 3.77 2.32 7.14
CA GLU A 34 2.60 2.88 6.44
C GLU A 34 2.01 1.95 5.37
N GLU A 35 2.88 1.21 4.67
CA GLU A 35 2.49 0.20 3.68
C GLU A 35 1.62 -0.91 4.30
N TYR A 36 1.83 -1.23 5.57
CA TYR A 36 1.15 -2.33 6.27
C TYR A 36 -0.18 -1.92 6.90
N THR A 37 -0.50 -0.64 6.94
CA THR A 37 -1.84 -0.16 7.35
C THR A 37 -2.91 -0.83 6.49
N LEU A 38 -2.81 -0.68 5.16
CA LEU A 38 -3.75 -1.29 4.23
C LEU A 38 -3.70 -2.83 4.28
N VAL A 39 -2.51 -3.43 4.37
CA VAL A 39 -2.34 -4.89 4.40
C VAL A 39 -3.09 -5.51 5.58
N THR A 40 -2.92 -4.94 6.77
CA THR A 40 -3.54 -5.45 8.00
C THR A 40 -5.05 -5.29 7.99
N VAL A 41 -5.53 -4.13 7.56
CA VAL A 41 -6.96 -3.86 7.45
C VAL A 41 -7.61 -4.76 6.39
N ALA A 42 -6.91 -5.01 5.28
CA ALA A 42 -7.38 -5.93 4.26
C ALA A 42 -7.46 -7.38 4.74
N ASP A 43 -6.48 -7.85 5.55
CA ASP A 43 -6.53 -9.20 6.14
C ASP A 43 -7.80 -9.38 7.00
N TYR A 44 -8.15 -8.36 7.80
CA TYR A 44 -9.38 -8.37 8.58
C TYR A 44 -10.64 -8.39 7.71
N VAL A 45 -10.71 -7.50 6.73
CA VAL A 45 -11.88 -7.41 5.82
C VAL A 45 -12.06 -8.72 5.06
N LEU A 46 -10.99 -9.26 4.48
CA LEU A 46 -11.04 -10.50 3.69
C LEU A 46 -11.42 -11.74 4.51
N LYS A 47 -11.07 -11.76 5.80
CA LYS A 47 -11.48 -12.82 6.73
C LYS A 47 -13.01 -12.88 6.92
N HIS A 48 -13.69 -11.74 6.85
CA HIS A 48 -15.13 -11.62 7.10
C HIS A 48 -15.94 -11.46 5.80
N THR A 49 -15.35 -10.83 4.80
CA THR A 49 -15.96 -10.55 3.50
C THR A 49 -14.94 -10.82 2.40
N PRO A 50 -14.72 -12.08 2.00
CA PRO A 50 -13.82 -12.41 0.91
C PRO A 50 -14.17 -11.66 -0.37
N GLY A 51 -13.17 -11.10 -1.05
CA GLY A 51 -13.35 -10.35 -2.28
C GLY A 51 -12.04 -9.80 -2.83
N ASN A 52 -12.11 -9.17 -3.98
CA ASN A 52 -10.92 -8.60 -4.64
C ASN A 52 -10.38 -7.40 -3.87
N THR A 53 -9.08 -7.15 -4.02
CA THR A 53 -8.42 -5.98 -3.45
C THR A 53 -7.72 -5.16 -4.54
N VAL A 54 -7.50 -3.87 -4.25
CA VAL A 54 -6.79 -2.95 -5.14
C VAL A 54 -5.79 -2.13 -4.35
N SER A 55 -4.58 -1.97 -4.88
CA SER A 55 -3.70 -0.86 -4.52
C SER A 55 -3.04 -0.25 -5.74
N ASN A 56 -2.37 0.89 -5.56
CA ASN A 56 -1.57 1.44 -6.65
C ASN A 56 -0.29 0.61 -6.89
N LEU A 57 0.32 0.80 -8.08
CA LEU A 57 1.52 0.06 -8.50
C LEU A 57 2.72 0.22 -7.57
N SER A 58 2.82 1.36 -6.85
CA SER A 58 3.94 1.67 -5.95
C SER A 58 3.73 1.14 -4.52
N SER A 59 2.77 0.25 -4.29
CA SER A 59 2.49 -0.34 -2.98
C SER A 59 3.19 -1.68 -2.79
N THR A 60 3.32 -2.10 -1.53
CA THR A 60 3.94 -3.38 -1.14
C THR A 60 3.24 -4.59 -1.77
N ARG A 61 4.02 -5.64 -2.05
CA ARG A 61 3.48 -6.95 -2.44
C ARG A 61 2.66 -7.64 -1.35
N ALA A 62 2.82 -7.23 -0.10
CA ALA A 62 2.15 -7.88 1.03
C ALA A 62 0.62 -7.90 0.88
N LEU A 63 0.01 -6.86 0.28
CA LEU A 63 -1.43 -6.87 0.01
C LEU A 63 -1.82 -7.97 -0.99
N ARG A 64 -1.03 -8.14 -2.06
CA ARG A 64 -1.24 -9.22 -3.03
C ARG A 64 -1.16 -10.59 -2.37
N ASP A 65 -0.17 -10.77 -1.49
CA ASP A 65 0.03 -12.06 -0.82
C ASP A 65 -1.10 -12.37 0.16
N VAL A 66 -1.55 -11.38 0.92
CA VAL A 66 -2.73 -11.50 1.80
C VAL A 66 -3.99 -11.80 0.98
N THR A 67 -4.21 -11.12 -0.13
CA THR A 67 -5.37 -11.36 -0.99
C THR A 67 -5.39 -12.79 -1.53
N ARG A 68 -4.25 -13.27 -2.01
CA ARG A 68 -4.09 -14.63 -2.52
C ARG A 68 -4.28 -15.70 -1.45
N LYS A 69 -3.92 -15.44 -0.19
CA LYS A 69 -4.18 -16.33 0.95
C LYS A 69 -5.66 -16.66 1.10
N TYR A 70 -6.54 -15.72 0.74
CA TYR A 70 -8.01 -15.93 0.73
C TYR A 70 -8.56 -16.43 -0.60
N GLY A 71 -7.70 -16.75 -1.57
CA GLY A 71 -8.12 -17.21 -2.90
C GLY A 71 -8.75 -16.11 -3.76
N MET A 72 -8.52 -14.85 -3.43
CA MET A 72 -9.08 -13.68 -4.10
C MET A 72 -8.07 -13.03 -5.05
N GLU A 73 -8.58 -12.15 -5.93
CA GLU A 73 -7.77 -11.47 -6.93
C GLU A 73 -7.27 -10.09 -6.41
N TYR A 74 -5.95 -9.88 -6.50
CA TYR A 74 -5.34 -8.58 -6.31
C TYR A 74 -5.22 -7.86 -7.65
N ASN A 75 -5.61 -6.59 -7.67
CA ASN A 75 -5.52 -5.74 -8.86
C ASN A 75 -4.69 -4.49 -8.56
N ALA A 76 -3.81 -4.12 -9.49
CA ALA A 76 -3.03 -2.90 -9.41
C ALA A 76 -3.67 -1.78 -10.24
N SER A 77 -3.54 -0.54 -9.77
CA SER A 77 -3.93 0.68 -10.51
C SER A 77 -2.73 1.60 -10.73
N ALA A 78 -2.87 2.58 -11.60
CA ALA A 78 -2.00 3.73 -11.62
C ALA A 78 -2.00 4.43 -10.25
N VAL A 79 -0.95 5.20 -9.94
CA VAL A 79 -0.84 5.97 -8.69
C VAL A 79 -1.89 7.08 -8.66
N GLY A 80 -2.47 7.29 -7.48
CA GLY A 80 -3.49 8.29 -7.20
C GLY A 80 -4.84 7.68 -6.85
N GLU A 81 -5.50 8.27 -5.85
CA GLU A 81 -6.76 7.79 -5.28
C GLU A 81 -7.84 7.54 -6.32
N VAL A 82 -8.03 8.47 -7.26
CA VAL A 82 -9.04 8.35 -8.32
C VAL A 82 -8.82 7.09 -9.16
N ASN A 83 -7.58 6.73 -9.45
CA ASN A 83 -7.24 5.53 -10.21
C ASN A 83 -7.53 4.27 -9.40
N VAL A 84 -7.18 4.29 -8.10
CA VAL A 84 -7.50 3.19 -7.17
C VAL A 84 -9.00 2.98 -7.10
N VAL A 85 -9.79 4.03 -6.84
CA VAL A 85 -11.25 3.96 -6.76
C VAL A 85 -11.88 3.46 -8.06
N THR A 86 -11.42 3.96 -9.20
CA THR A 86 -11.90 3.51 -10.52
C THR A 86 -11.65 2.01 -10.70
N LYS A 87 -10.46 1.53 -10.36
CA LYS A 87 -10.11 0.12 -10.44
C LYS A 87 -10.93 -0.72 -9.45
N MET A 88 -11.13 -0.23 -8.22
CA MET A 88 -11.96 -0.90 -7.21
C MET A 88 -13.40 -1.12 -7.71
N LYS A 89 -14.00 -0.09 -8.29
CA LYS A 89 -15.35 -0.19 -8.87
C LYS A 89 -15.40 -1.18 -10.03
N ALA A 90 -14.40 -1.16 -10.91
CA ALA A 90 -14.33 -2.05 -12.07
C ALA A 90 -14.14 -3.54 -11.69
N THR A 91 -13.51 -3.82 -10.55
CA THR A 91 -13.20 -5.18 -10.08
C THR A 91 -14.07 -5.63 -8.91
N ASN A 92 -15.03 -4.82 -8.48
CA ASN A 92 -15.85 -5.05 -7.29
C ASN A 92 -15.00 -5.35 -6.05
N ALA A 93 -13.91 -4.61 -5.87
CA ALA A 93 -13.01 -4.79 -4.76
C ALA A 93 -13.67 -4.41 -3.43
N VAL A 94 -13.52 -5.25 -2.41
CA VAL A 94 -14.11 -5.04 -1.08
C VAL A 94 -13.27 -4.13 -0.19
N ILE A 95 -11.99 -3.97 -0.53
CA ILE A 95 -11.06 -3.04 0.12
C ILE A 95 -9.94 -2.67 -0.84
N GLY A 96 -9.41 -1.47 -0.69
CA GLY A 96 -8.27 -0.98 -1.45
C GLY A 96 -7.62 0.22 -0.78
N GLY A 97 -6.64 0.81 -1.47
CA GLY A 97 -5.95 2.00 -0.96
C GLY A 97 -4.58 2.18 -1.56
N GLU A 98 -3.74 2.88 -0.83
CA GLU A 98 -2.39 3.22 -1.24
C GLU A 98 -1.37 2.88 -0.13
N GLY A 99 -0.14 2.59 -0.51
CA GLY A 99 0.96 2.27 0.41
C GLY A 99 1.44 3.41 1.30
N ASN A 100 0.76 4.54 1.28
CA ASN A 100 1.01 5.71 2.12
C ASN A 100 0.11 5.78 3.36
N GLY A 101 -0.55 4.67 3.73
CA GLY A 101 -1.49 4.61 4.84
C GLY A 101 -2.95 4.93 4.49
N GLY A 102 -3.24 5.20 3.21
CA GLY A 102 -4.61 5.47 2.74
C GLY A 102 -5.43 4.20 2.59
N VAL A 103 -6.53 4.09 3.33
CA VAL A 103 -7.47 2.96 3.30
C VAL A 103 -8.78 3.40 2.65
N ILE A 104 -9.27 2.63 1.69
CA ILE A 104 -10.57 2.84 1.04
C ILE A 104 -11.43 1.60 1.28
N TYR A 105 -12.53 1.77 2.01
CA TYR A 105 -13.47 0.71 2.35
C TYR A 105 -14.85 0.98 1.76
N PRO A 106 -15.23 0.38 0.63
CA PRO A 106 -16.45 0.67 -0.11
C PRO A 106 -17.75 0.50 0.69
N ALA A 107 -17.75 -0.37 1.71
CA ALA A 107 -18.93 -0.52 2.58
C ALA A 107 -19.21 0.74 3.43
N SER A 108 -18.22 1.63 3.61
CA SER A 108 -18.37 2.97 4.17
C SER A 108 -18.53 4.00 3.04
N HIS A 109 -17.47 4.21 2.27
CA HIS A 109 -17.45 5.09 1.10
C HIS A 109 -16.22 4.85 0.20
N TYR A 110 -16.19 5.48 -0.98
CA TYR A 110 -15.08 5.41 -1.94
C TYR A 110 -14.11 6.60 -1.80
N GLY A 111 -13.58 6.81 -0.60
CA GLY A 111 -12.54 7.79 -0.32
C GLY A 111 -11.56 7.20 0.69
N ARG A 112 -10.33 7.70 0.73
CA ARG A 112 -9.38 7.33 1.77
C ARG A 112 -9.88 7.86 3.12
N ASP A 113 -9.81 7.03 4.16
CA ASP A 113 -10.37 7.36 5.47
C ASP A 113 -9.53 6.71 6.58
N ALA A 114 -8.81 7.54 7.33
CA ALA A 114 -7.98 7.07 8.43
C ALA A 114 -8.81 6.57 9.61
N LEU A 115 -10.01 7.14 9.87
CA LEU A 115 -10.86 6.70 10.99
C LEU A 115 -11.45 5.32 10.74
N VAL A 116 -11.87 5.05 9.51
CA VAL A 116 -12.26 3.70 9.08
C VAL A 116 -11.09 2.73 9.22
N GLY A 117 -9.88 3.15 8.80
CA GLY A 117 -8.65 2.38 8.97
C GLY A 117 -8.39 2.04 10.44
N ILE A 118 -8.52 3.00 11.36
CA ILE A 118 -8.36 2.79 12.82
C ILE A 118 -9.40 1.79 13.33
N ALA A 119 -10.68 1.96 12.98
CA ALA A 119 -11.75 1.09 13.45
C ALA A 119 -11.53 -0.37 13.00
N LEU A 120 -11.19 -0.60 11.75
CA LEU A 120 -10.91 -1.93 11.21
C LEU A 120 -9.64 -2.54 11.82
N PHE A 121 -8.58 -1.74 12.01
CA PHE A 121 -7.35 -2.18 12.66
C PHE A 121 -7.58 -2.61 14.11
N LEU A 122 -8.29 -1.80 14.91
CA LEU A 122 -8.60 -2.14 16.29
C LEU A 122 -9.49 -3.39 16.40
N SER A 123 -10.44 -3.53 15.49
CA SER A 123 -11.25 -4.74 15.40
C SER A 123 -10.40 -5.97 15.12
N HIS A 124 -9.46 -5.88 14.15
CA HIS A 124 -8.53 -6.97 13.86
C HIS A 124 -7.64 -7.30 15.05
N LEU A 125 -7.04 -6.30 15.68
CA LEU A 125 -6.19 -6.48 16.85
C LEU A 125 -6.92 -7.17 18.00
N ALA A 126 -8.16 -6.76 18.28
CA ALA A 126 -9.00 -7.37 19.30
C ALA A 126 -9.34 -8.83 19.01
N HIS A 127 -9.63 -9.16 17.73
CA HIS A 127 -9.90 -10.54 17.31
C HIS A 127 -8.65 -11.44 17.37
N GLU A 128 -7.48 -10.90 17.08
CA GLU A 128 -6.24 -11.69 17.10
C GLU A 128 -5.67 -11.85 18.52
N GLY A 129 -6.01 -10.97 19.46
CA GLY A 129 -5.52 -11.01 20.84
C GLY A 129 -4.00 -10.87 20.97
N LYS A 130 -3.36 -10.24 19.99
CA LYS A 130 -1.90 -10.04 19.89
C LYS A 130 -1.53 -8.61 20.24
N LYS A 131 -0.27 -8.38 20.58
CA LYS A 131 0.31 -7.03 20.57
C LYS A 131 0.43 -6.53 19.12
N VAL A 132 0.55 -5.22 18.97
CA VAL A 132 0.65 -4.61 17.63
C VAL A 132 1.91 -5.05 16.89
N SER A 133 3.05 -5.11 17.57
CA SER A 133 4.32 -5.62 17.02
C SER A 133 4.22 -7.09 16.63
N GLU A 134 3.55 -7.92 17.41
CA GLU A 134 3.33 -9.33 17.12
C GLU A 134 2.42 -9.52 15.89
N LEU A 135 1.35 -8.71 15.79
CA LEU A 135 0.48 -8.71 14.61
C LEU A 135 1.27 -8.31 13.36
N ARG A 136 2.08 -7.25 13.44
CA ARG A 136 2.96 -6.82 12.35
C ARG A 136 3.90 -7.94 11.88
N ALA A 137 4.45 -8.70 12.81
CA ALA A 137 5.38 -9.80 12.51
C ALA A 137 4.73 -11.00 11.80
N THR A 138 3.40 -11.08 11.74
CA THR A 138 2.69 -12.12 10.97
C THR A 138 2.70 -11.89 9.47
N TYR A 139 3.00 -10.68 9.01
CA TYR A 139 3.04 -10.31 7.60
C TYR A 139 4.46 -10.40 7.02
N PRO A 140 4.60 -10.71 5.72
CA PRO A 140 5.91 -10.76 5.05
C PRO A 140 6.68 -9.44 5.24
N PRO A 141 7.99 -9.49 5.56
CA PRO A 141 8.79 -8.30 5.85
C PRO A 141 9.34 -7.67 4.56
N TYR A 142 8.48 -7.14 3.72
CA TYR A 142 8.92 -6.38 2.54
C TYR A 142 9.42 -4.99 2.92
N PHE A 143 10.44 -4.53 2.22
CA PHE A 143 11.02 -3.19 2.35
C PHE A 143 10.88 -2.45 1.02
N ILE A 144 10.52 -1.17 1.10
CA ILE A 144 10.44 -0.27 -0.05
C ILE A 144 11.44 0.85 0.15
N ALA A 145 12.28 1.08 -0.87
CA ALA A 145 13.11 2.27 -0.99
C ALA A 145 12.51 3.18 -2.07
N LYS A 146 12.28 4.44 -1.72
CA LYS A 146 11.82 5.47 -2.67
C LYS A 146 13.01 6.38 -2.96
N ASN A 147 13.39 6.43 -4.22
CA ASN A 147 14.47 7.28 -4.72
C ASN A 147 13.91 8.25 -5.76
N ARG A 148 14.61 9.34 -5.99
CA ARG A 148 14.30 10.27 -7.07
C ARG A 148 15.55 10.54 -7.90
N VAL A 149 15.36 10.72 -9.19
CA VAL A 149 16.39 11.18 -10.11
C VAL A 149 15.88 12.48 -10.72
N ASP A 150 16.63 13.56 -10.54
CA ASP A 150 16.31 14.86 -11.15
C ASP A 150 16.57 14.80 -12.65
N LEU A 151 15.63 15.30 -13.43
CA LEU A 151 15.68 15.27 -14.89
C LEU A 151 16.16 16.62 -15.43
N THR A 152 17.04 16.58 -16.41
CA THR A 152 17.39 17.76 -17.22
C THR A 152 16.56 17.78 -18.51
N PRO A 153 16.41 18.95 -19.17
CA PRO A 153 15.61 19.06 -20.39
C PRO A 153 16.06 18.15 -21.54
N GLU A 154 17.32 17.71 -21.53
CA GLU A 154 17.91 16.84 -22.55
C GLU A 154 17.55 15.37 -22.37
N ILE A 155 16.99 14.98 -21.20
CA ILE A 155 16.66 13.60 -20.90
C ILE A 155 15.28 13.25 -21.46
N ASP A 156 15.27 12.40 -22.47
CA ASP A 156 14.04 11.80 -22.98
C ASP A 156 13.64 10.59 -22.09
N VAL A 157 12.76 10.86 -21.13
CA VAL A 157 12.28 9.86 -20.17
C VAL A 157 11.50 8.75 -20.87
N ASP A 158 10.71 9.09 -21.87
CA ASP A 158 9.88 8.11 -22.57
C ASP A 158 10.75 7.12 -23.36
N ALA A 159 11.83 7.61 -23.99
CA ALA A 159 12.83 6.75 -24.65
C ALA A 159 13.56 5.85 -23.63
N ILE A 160 13.87 6.37 -22.42
CA ILE A 160 14.48 5.57 -21.35
C ILE A 160 13.52 4.46 -20.89
N LEU A 161 12.27 4.79 -20.61
CA LEU A 161 11.26 3.81 -20.18
C LEU A 161 11.03 2.73 -21.26
N ALA A 162 10.98 3.12 -22.53
CA ALA A 162 10.88 2.17 -23.64
C ALA A 162 12.08 1.21 -23.70
N LYS A 163 13.30 1.74 -23.52
CA LYS A 163 14.52 0.92 -23.46
C LYS A 163 14.54 -0.03 -22.25
N VAL A 164 14.07 0.43 -21.10
CA VAL A 164 13.94 -0.41 -19.88
C VAL A 164 12.98 -1.57 -20.15
N LYS A 165 11.82 -1.31 -20.77
CA LYS A 165 10.87 -2.36 -21.17
C LYS A 165 11.51 -3.39 -22.09
N ASP A 166 12.30 -2.98 -23.08
CA ASP A 166 12.95 -3.92 -23.99
C ASP A 166 14.03 -4.77 -23.30
N ILE A 167 14.83 -4.16 -22.40
CA ILE A 167 15.85 -4.87 -21.64
C ILE A 167 15.24 -5.96 -20.75
N TYR A 168 14.12 -5.66 -20.09
CA TYR A 168 13.47 -6.56 -19.13
C TYR A 168 12.22 -7.25 -19.69
N LYS A 169 12.08 -7.37 -21.00
CA LYS A 169 10.91 -7.97 -21.67
C LYS A 169 10.59 -9.42 -21.30
N ASN A 170 11.53 -10.13 -20.66
CA ASN A 170 11.32 -11.49 -20.18
C ASN A 170 10.76 -11.54 -18.75
N GLU A 171 10.66 -10.40 -18.09
CA GLU A 171 10.06 -10.25 -16.76
C GLU A 171 8.60 -9.84 -16.87
N GLU A 172 7.85 -9.92 -15.76
CA GLU A 172 6.49 -9.39 -15.71
C GLU A 172 6.53 -7.86 -15.69
N ILE A 173 6.02 -7.22 -16.74
CA ILE A 173 6.00 -5.75 -16.88
C ILE A 173 4.58 -5.24 -16.78
N ASN A 174 4.39 -4.18 -15.98
CA ASN A 174 3.17 -3.40 -15.93
C ASN A 174 3.49 -1.93 -16.27
N ASP A 175 2.85 -1.39 -17.29
CA ASP A 175 3.11 -0.06 -17.84
C ASP A 175 1.92 0.90 -17.79
N ILE A 176 0.95 0.64 -16.91
CA ILE A 176 -0.21 1.51 -16.72
C ILE A 176 0.14 2.88 -16.11
N ASP A 177 1.31 3.00 -15.47
CA ASP A 177 1.83 4.26 -14.91
C ASP A 177 3.37 4.18 -14.87
N GLY A 178 4.03 4.61 -15.94
CA GLY A 178 5.46 4.41 -16.10
C GLY A 178 5.83 2.97 -16.45
N VAL A 179 6.83 2.40 -15.81
CA VAL A 179 7.24 1.00 -16.03
C VAL A 179 7.54 0.35 -14.69
N LYS A 180 6.74 -0.63 -14.32
CA LYS A 180 7.00 -1.52 -13.19
C LYS A 180 7.43 -2.87 -13.71
N ILE A 181 8.54 -3.37 -13.15
CA ILE A 181 9.11 -4.69 -13.44
C ILE A 181 8.98 -5.53 -12.19
N ASP A 182 8.26 -6.62 -12.26
CA ASP A 182 8.12 -7.60 -11.19
C ASP A 182 9.05 -8.79 -11.42
N PHE A 183 10.07 -8.92 -10.56
CA PHE A 183 10.96 -10.09 -10.48
C PHE A 183 10.40 -11.12 -9.49
N ALA A 184 11.01 -12.26 -9.40
CA ALA A 184 10.57 -13.33 -8.48
C ALA A 184 10.49 -12.87 -7.01
N ASP A 185 11.49 -12.11 -6.54
CA ASP A 185 11.68 -11.70 -5.14
C ASP A 185 11.51 -10.19 -4.87
N LYS A 186 11.47 -9.37 -5.91
CA LYS A 186 11.45 -7.90 -5.82
C LYS A 186 10.69 -7.27 -6.98
N TRP A 187 10.50 -5.96 -6.90
CA TRP A 187 10.02 -5.15 -8.01
C TRP A 187 10.78 -3.82 -8.08
N VAL A 188 10.77 -3.22 -9.26
CA VAL A 188 11.25 -1.86 -9.50
C VAL A 188 10.17 -1.12 -10.26
N HIS A 189 9.86 0.10 -9.85
CA HIS A 189 8.90 0.96 -10.51
C HIS A 189 9.55 2.30 -10.87
N LEU A 190 9.62 2.59 -12.16
CA LEU A 190 10.12 3.83 -12.73
C LEU A 190 8.92 4.64 -13.21
N ARG A 191 8.71 5.81 -12.61
CA ARG A 191 7.53 6.62 -12.87
C ARG A 191 7.90 8.09 -12.96
N LYS A 192 7.52 8.74 -14.06
CA LYS A 192 7.64 10.19 -14.22
C LYS A 192 6.68 10.91 -13.26
N SER A 193 7.16 11.92 -12.55
CA SER A 193 6.28 12.78 -11.76
C SER A 193 5.41 13.64 -12.70
N ASN A 194 4.15 13.86 -12.29
CA ASN A 194 3.23 14.74 -13.01
C ASN A 194 3.41 16.22 -12.64
N THR A 195 4.15 16.51 -11.56
CA THR A 195 4.25 17.86 -10.99
C THR A 195 5.67 18.39 -10.93
N GLU A 196 6.67 17.51 -10.99
CA GLU A 196 8.08 17.87 -10.86
C GLU A 196 8.92 17.19 -11.96
N PRO A 197 10.06 17.77 -12.36
CA PRO A 197 10.96 17.17 -13.36
C PRO A 197 11.82 16.05 -12.72
N ILE A 198 11.17 14.99 -12.28
CA ILE A 198 11.79 13.81 -11.63
C ILE A 198 11.18 12.49 -12.12
N ILE A 199 11.94 11.44 -11.99
CA ILE A 199 11.51 10.06 -12.15
C ILE A 199 11.82 9.26 -10.88
#